data_1c08d26a21de87745509cb4bad248000
#
_entry.id   1c08d26a21de87745509cb4bad248000
#
_cell.length_a   1.000
_cell.length_b   1.000
_cell.length_c   1.000
_cell.angle_alpha   90.00
_cell.angle_beta   90.00
_cell.angle_gamma   90.00
#
_symmetry.space_group_name_H-M   'P 1'
#
loop_
_entity.id
_entity.type
_entity.pdbx_description
1 polymer ?
#
loop_
_entity_poly.entity_id
_entity_poly.type
_entity_poly.pdbx_seq_one_letter_code
_entity_poly.pdbx_strand_id
1 'polypeptide(L)'
;LGLGRSLYAKFGRHVERVLLLGAIGAFLCYLTAALSNEPLVGLIACALTGLCVSMLWPGSLLASSNRFPAGGVAVFALMAAGGDLGGSVGPQVVGLVTDAAMNNEALVSWAAGLGLTADQIGMKAGLVTACIFPLLAIVVFGIVWKGRNRSPRES
;
A
#
# COMPACT_ATOMS: atom_id res chain seq x y z
N LEU A 1 -8.61 -5.93 8.74
CA LEU A 1 -8.24 -4.60 9.27
C LEU A 1 -8.26 -4.56 10.81
N GLY A 2 -9.30 -5.06 11.50
CA GLY A 2 -9.41 -5.04 12.97
C GLY A 2 -8.28 -5.81 13.70
N LEU A 3 -7.94 -7.01 13.23
CA LEU A 3 -6.88 -7.83 13.80
C LEU A 3 -5.51 -7.13 13.78
N GLY A 4 -5.17 -6.42 12.71
CA GLY A 4 -3.90 -5.69 12.63
C GLY A 4 -3.80 -4.56 13.65
N ARG A 5 -4.92 -3.85 13.89
CA ARG A 5 -4.99 -2.79 14.91
C ARG A 5 -4.87 -3.35 16.33
N SER A 6 -5.51 -4.51 16.60
CA SER A 6 -5.42 -5.17 17.91
C SER A 6 -4.01 -5.71 18.20
N LEU A 7 -3.35 -6.27 17.17
CA LEU A 7 -1.95 -6.69 17.26
C LEU A 7 -1.02 -5.51 17.54
N TYR A 8 -1.23 -4.38 16.88
CA TYR A 8 -0.44 -3.18 17.16
C TYR A 8 -0.65 -2.66 18.59
N ALA A 9 -1.87 -2.60 19.08
CA ALA A 9 -2.16 -2.17 20.44
C ALA A 9 -1.42 -3.01 21.50
N LYS A 10 -1.18 -4.28 21.21
CA LYS A 10 -0.49 -5.22 22.10
C LYS A 10 1.04 -5.19 21.98
N PHE A 11 1.57 -4.97 20.76
CA PHE A 11 3.01 -5.11 20.47
C PHE A 11 3.68 -3.84 19.89
N GLY A 12 2.92 -2.78 19.60
CA GLY A 12 3.39 -1.63 18.85
C GLY A 12 4.11 -0.57 19.69
N ARG A 13 5.38 -0.78 20.00
CA ARG A 13 6.24 0.25 20.63
C ARG A 13 6.85 1.25 19.63
N HIS A 14 6.89 0.92 18.32
CA HIS A 14 7.59 1.70 17.29
C HIS A 14 6.72 1.82 16.04
N VAL A 15 5.91 2.88 15.97
CA VAL A 15 4.94 3.12 14.89
C VAL A 15 5.59 3.09 13.51
N GLU A 16 6.75 3.77 13.36
CA GLU A 16 7.42 3.89 12.07
C GLU A 16 7.92 2.54 11.52
N ARG A 17 8.35 1.62 12.40
CA ARG A 17 8.72 0.26 11.97
C ARG A 17 7.52 -0.53 11.50
N VAL A 18 6.39 -0.39 12.21
CA VAL A 18 5.14 -1.06 11.83
C VAL A 18 4.64 -0.54 10.49
N LEU A 19 4.70 0.78 10.25
CA LEU A 19 4.36 1.39 8.97
C LEU A 19 5.24 0.88 7.83
N LEU A 20 6.56 0.84 8.04
CA LEU A 20 7.50 0.34 7.04
C LEU A 20 7.28 -1.15 6.74
N LEU A 21 7.13 -1.98 7.77
CA LEU A 21 6.86 -3.41 7.59
C LEU A 21 5.50 -3.67 6.93
N GLY A 22 4.47 -2.88 7.28
CA GLY A 22 3.16 -2.94 6.65
C GLY A 22 3.22 -2.58 5.17
N ALA A 23 3.97 -1.54 4.81
CA ALA A 23 4.16 -1.14 3.41
C ALA A 23 4.94 -2.21 2.60
N ILE A 24 6.00 -2.79 3.17
CA ILE A 24 6.75 -3.88 2.55
C ILE A 24 5.85 -5.11 2.37
N GLY A 25 5.11 -5.49 3.42
CA GLY A 25 4.16 -6.61 3.35
C GLY A 25 3.09 -6.41 2.28
N ALA A 26 2.50 -5.20 2.21
CA ALA A 26 1.53 -4.86 1.17
C ALA A 26 2.14 -4.96 -0.24
N PHE A 27 3.35 -4.44 -0.45
CA PHE A 27 4.06 -4.54 -1.72
C PHE A 27 4.25 -6.01 -2.15
N LEU A 28 4.72 -6.85 -1.25
CA LEU A 28 4.92 -8.28 -1.52
C LEU A 28 3.59 -8.99 -1.83
N CYS A 29 2.52 -8.67 -1.11
CA CYS A 29 1.20 -9.24 -1.36
C CYS A 29 0.65 -8.84 -2.73
N TYR A 30 0.75 -7.57 -3.12
CA TYR A 30 0.35 -7.12 -4.45
C TYR A 30 1.15 -7.81 -5.55
N LEU A 31 2.47 -7.90 -5.37
CA LEU A 31 3.34 -8.57 -6.33
C LEU A 31 3.00 -10.07 -6.46
N THR A 32 2.77 -10.75 -5.33
CA THR A 32 2.37 -12.16 -5.31
C THR A 32 1.03 -12.35 -6.04
N ALA A 33 0.03 -11.50 -5.76
CA ALA A 33 -1.27 -11.56 -6.42
C ALA A 33 -1.15 -11.30 -7.94
N ALA A 34 -0.30 -10.36 -8.35
CA ALA A 34 -0.08 -10.03 -9.77
C ALA A 34 0.59 -11.18 -10.54
N LEU A 35 1.57 -11.85 -9.92
CA LEU A 35 2.36 -12.90 -10.57
C LEU A 35 1.69 -14.28 -10.52
N SER A 36 0.85 -14.54 -9.52
CA SER A 36 0.18 -15.83 -9.38
C SER A 36 -0.92 -16.01 -10.41
N ASN A 37 -1.06 -17.24 -10.94
CA ASN A 37 -2.19 -17.67 -11.76
C ASN A 37 -3.22 -18.46 -10.94
N GLU A 38 -2.89 -18.80 -9.69
CA GLU A 38 -3.74 -19.57 -8.81
C GLU A 38 -4.72 -18.67 -8.05
N PRO A 39 -6.04 -18.84 -8.20
CA PRO A 39 -7.04 -17.96 -7.54
C PRO A 39 -6.94 -17.96 -6.03
N LEU A 40 -6.59 -19.12 -5.42
CA LEU A 40 -6.45 -19.25 -3.97
C LEU A 40 -5.27 -18.42 -3.44
N VAL A 41 -4.15 -18.39 -4.16
CA VAL A 41 -2.99 -17.57 -3.80
C VAL A 41 -3.33 -16.09 -3.88
N GLY A 42 -4.06 -15.67 -4.93
CA GLY A 42 -4.57 -14.31 -5.07
C GLY A 42 -5.48 -13.90 -3.90
N LEU A 43 -6.42 -14.78 -3.50
CA LEU A 43 -7.32 -14.56 -2.37
C LEU A 43 -6.55 -14.38 -1.05
N ILE A 44 -5.60 -15.25 -0.77
CA ILE A 44 -4.76 -15.18 0.44
C ILE A 44 -3.93 -13.88 0.42
N ALA A 45 -3.31 -13.54 -0.71
CA ALA A 45 -2.55 -12.32 -0.86
C ALA A 45 -3.41 -11.07 -0.60
N CYS A 46 -4.64 -11.02 -1.12
CA CYS A 46 -5.59 -9.94 -0.84
C CYS A 46 -5.98 -9.85 0.64
N ALA A 47 -6.21 -10.98 1.29
CA ALA A 47 -6.53 -11.02 2.73
C ALA A 47 -5.34 -10.49 3.57
N LEU A 48 -4.12 -10.92 3.24
CA LEU A 48 -2.89 -10.47 3.90
C LEU A 48 -2.61 -8.98 3.64
N THR A 49 -2.90 -8.48 2.43
CA THR A 49 -2.81 -7.04 2.13
C THR A 49 -3.68 -6.23 3.10
N GLY A 50 -4.92 -6.66 3.34
CA GLY A 50 -5.81 -6.00 4.31
C GLY A 50 -5.23 -5.95 5.73
N LEU A 51 -4.47 -6.97 6.14
CA LEU A 51 -3.73 -6.97 7.40
C LEU A 51 -2.57 -5.96 7.38
N CYS A 52 -1.75 -6.00 6.33
CA CYS A 52 -0.57 -5.14 6.17
C CYS A 52 -0.92 -3.65 6.14
N VAL A 53 -2.01 -3.26 5.43
CA VAL A 53 -2.42 -1.85 5.32
C VAL A 53 -3.23 -1.35 6.51
N SER A 54 -3.65 -2.23 7.43
CA SER A 54 -4.57 -1.90 8.53
C SER A 54 -4.07 -0.76 9.42
N MET A 55 -2.76 -0.63 9.58
CA MET A 55 -2.11 0.38 10.41
C MET A 55 -1.55 1.56 9.62
N LEU A 56 -1.54 1.52 8.28
CA LEU A 56 -0.93 2.61 7.49
C LEU A 56 -1.61 3.95 7.74
N TRP A 57 -2.93 4.00 7.76
CA TRP A 57 -3.67 5.23 8.03
C TRP A 57 -3.57 5.70 9.49
N PRO A 58 -4.02 4.94 10.51
CA PRO A 58 -3.94 5.41 11.89
C PRO A 58 -2.50 5.58 12.38
N GLY A 59 -1.59 4.75 11.90
CA GLY A 59 -0.18 4.85 12.25
C GLY A 59 0.50 6.08 11.66
N SER A 60 0.17 6.49 10.43
CA SER A 60 0.70 7.72 9.84
C SER A 60 0.19 8.96 10.56
N LEU A 61 -1.08 8.98 10.97
CA LEU A 61 -1.62 10.06 11.83
C LEU A 61 -0.87 10.15 13.16
N LEU A 62 -0.64 9.01 13.81
CA LEU A 62 0.09 8.97 15.07
C LEU A 62 1.55 9.40 14.91
N ALA A 63 2.22 8.94 13.85
CA ALA A 63 3.60 9.34 13.54
C ALA A 63 3.69 10.85 13.27
N SER A 64 2.73 11.42 12.56
CA SER A 64 2.67 12.85 12.25
C SER A 64 2.40 13.68 13.50
N SER A 65 1.45 13.29 14.35
CA SER A 65 1.16 14.00 15.61
C SER A 65 2.33 13.96 16.59
N ASN A 66 3.06 12.86 16.66
CA ASN A 66 4.26 12.74 17.49
C ASN A 66 5.41 13.64 17.00
N ARG A 67 5.50 13.86 15.69
CA ARG A 67 6.55 14.67 15.08
C ARG A 67 6.24 16.17 15.07
N PHE A 68 4.97 16.53 15.03
CA PHE A 68 4.48 17.90 14.98
C PHE A 68 3.44 18.16 16.08
N PRO A 69 3.81 18.16 17.36
CA PRO A 69 2.84 18.31 18.46
C PRO A 69 2.05 19.64 18.40
N ALA A 70 2.70 20.69 17.89
CA ALA A 70 2.07 21.99 17.72
C ALA A 70 1.18 22.11 16.46
N GLY A 71 1.22 21.13 15.56
CA GLY A 71 0.48 21.16 14.31
C GLY A 71 -1.03 20.90 14.44
N GLY A 72 -1.43 20.20 15.49
CA GLY A 72 -2.83 19.98 15.87
C GLY A 72 -3.76 19.66 14.70
N VAL A 73 -4.84 20.42 14.58
CA VAL A 73 -5.89 20.24 13.58
C VAL A 73 -5.37 20.39 12.14
N ALA A 74 -4.39 21.27 11.91
CA ALA A 74 -3.87 21.52 10.56
C ALA A 74 -3.15 20.30 9.98
N VAL A 75 -2.33 19.61 10.79
CA VAL A 75 -1.66 18.36 10.37
C VAL A 75 -2.69 17.28 10.07
N PHE A 76 -3.71 17.12 10.92
CA PHE A 76 -4.78 16.18 10.69
C PHE A 76 -5.54 16.47 9.39
N ALA A 77 -5.90 17.74 9.13
CA ALA A 77 -6.61 18.14 7.93
C ALA A 77 -5.79 17.87 6.65
N LEU A 78 -4.49 18.16 6.66
CA LEU A 78 -3.59 17.85 5.54
C LEU A 78 -3.46 16.36 5.29
N MET A 79 -3.34 15.56 6.34
CA MET A 79 -3.28 14.11 6.23
C MET A 79 -4.59 13.54 5.67
N ALA A 80 -5.75 14.04 6.15
CA ALA A 80 -7.06 13.64 5.65
C ALA A 80 -7.22 13.98 4.16
N ALA A 81 -6.93 15.22 3.77
CA ALA A 81 -6.99 15.66 2.37
C ALA A 81 -6.07 14.81 1.46
N GLY A 82 -4.86 14.52 1.91
CA GLY A 82 -3.94 13.63 1.19
C GLY A 82 -4.48 12.20 1.06
N GLY A 83 -5.13 11.70 2.11
CA GLY A 83 -5.79 10.39 2.09
C GLY A 83 -6.95 10.32 1.11
N ASP A 84 -7.80 11.36 1.08
CA ASP A 84 -8.94 11.46 0.17
C ASP A 84 -8.48 11.57 -1.29
N LEU A 85 -7.44 12.37 -1.55
CA LEU A 85 -6.83 12.46 -2.88
C LEU A 85 -6.26 11.10 -3.32
N GLY A 86 -5.52 10.42 -2.46
CA GLY A 86 -4.99 9.10 -2.76
C GLY A 86 -6.08 8.06 -2.99
N GLY A 87 -7.14 8.09 -2.18
CA GLY A 87 -8.32 7.23 -2.30
C GLY A 87 -9.13 7.47 -3.58
N SER A 88 -9.10 8.69 -4.11
CA SER A 88 -9.77 9.03 -5.36
C SER A 88 -8.90 8.71 -6.58
N VAL A 89 -7.65 9.16 -6.59
CA VAL A 89 -6.74 9.02 -7.75
C VAL A 89 -6.24 7.59 -7.91
N GLY A 90 -5.95 6.90 -6.79
CA GLY A 90 -5.39 5.55 -6.83
C GLY A 90 -6.20 4.55 -7.64
N PRO A 91 -7.48 4.31 -7.29
CA PRO A 91 -8.36 3.41 -8.04
C PRO A 91 -8.55 3.82 -9.50
N GLN A 92 -8.62 5.13 -9.79
CA GLN A 92 -8.75 5.63 -11.16
C GLN A 92 -7.56 5.25 -12.03
N VAL A 93 -6.32 5.46 -11.53
CA VAL A 93 -5.11 5.08 -12.26
C VAL A 93 -5.06 3.58 -12.51
N VAL A 94 -5.37 2.77 -11.48
CA VAL A 94 -5.40 1.30 -11.61
C VAL A 94 -6.46 0.87 -12.63
N GLY A 95 -7.67 1.45 -12.56
CA GLY A 95 -8.75 1.16 -13.50
C GLY A 95 -8.37 1.48 -14.95
N LEU A 96 -7.84 2.68 -15.21
CA LEU A 96 -7.40 3.09 -16.54
C LEU A 96 -6.34 2.16 -17.13
N VAL A 97 -5.37 1.71 -16.30
CA VAL A 97 -4.35 0.76 -16.77
C VAL A 97 -4.94 -0.62 -17.03
N THR A 98 -5.87 -1.07 -16.19
CA THR A 98 -6.61 -2.33 -16.40
C THR A 98 -7.35 -2.30 -17.71
N ASP A 99 -8.14 -1.26 -17.97
CA ASP A 99 -8.92 -1.10 -19.21
C ASP A 99 -8.00 -1.00 -20.43
N ALA A 100 -6.91 -0.22 -20.34
CA ALA A 100 -5.94 -0.10 -21.42
C ALA A 100 -5.27 -1.44 -21.74
N ALA A 101 -4.96 -2.26 -20.74
CA ALA A 101 -4.37 -3.58 -20.94
C ALA A 101 -5.34 -4.57 -21.57
N MET A 102 -6.62 -4.54 -21.17
CA MET A 102 -7.69 -5.40 -21.75
C MET A 102 -7.99 -5.06 -23.19
N ASN A 103 -7.88 -3.78 -23.57
CA ASN A 103 -8.15 -3.31 -24.92
C ASN A 103 -6.91 -3.34 -25.86
N ASN A 104 -5.76 -3.76 -25.36
CA ASN A 104 -4.53 -3.87 -26.13
C ASN A 104 -4.43 -5.25 -26.80
N GLU A 105 -4.70 -5.32 -28.12
CA GLU A 105 -4.70 -6.58 -28.88
C GLU A 105 -3.36 -7.33 -28.80
N ALA A 106 -2.24 -6.61 -28.78
CA ALA A 106 -0.91 -7.23 -28.69
C ALA A 106 -0.68 -7.88 -27.31
N LEU A 107 -1.11 -7.22 -26.24
CA LEU A 107 -1.04 -7.77 -24.88
C LEU A 107 -1.98 -8.97 -24.70
N VAL A 108 -3.20 -8.86 -25.20
CA VAL A 108 -4.20 -9.93 -25.10
C VAL A 108 -3.77 -11.17 -25.91
N SER A 109 -3.24 -10.99 -27.12
CA SER A 109 -2.74 -12.11 -27.94
C SER A 109 -1.51 -12.78 -27.30
N TRP A 110 -0.60 -12.00 -26.73
CA TRP A 110 0.53 -12.54 -25.98
C TRP A 110 0.06 -13.31 -24.74
N ALA A 111 -0.90 -12.77 -23.97
CA ALA A 111 -1.47 -13.41 -22.80
C ALA A 111 -2.22 -14.70 -23.14
N ALA A 112 -2.93 -14.74 -24.26
CA ALA A 112 -3.61 -15.94 -24.77
C ALA A 112 -2.60 -17.08 -25.04
N GLY A 113 -1.40 -16.76 -25.50
CA GLY A 113 -0.29 -17.72 -25.65
C GLY A 113 0.18 -18.33 -24.31
N LEU A 114 -0.10 -17.66 -23.18
CA LEU A 114 0.16 -18.14 -21.82
C LEU A 114 -1.09 -18.76 -21.14
N GLY A 115 -2.20 -18.91 -21.88
CA GLY A 115 -3.47 -19.41 -21.34
C GLY A 115 -4.23 -18.42 -20.46
N LEU A 116 -3.93 -17.13 -20.55
CA LEU A 116 -4.60 -16.06 -19.79
C LEU A 116 -5.70 -15.40 -20.62
N THR A 117 -6.79 -15.03 -19.95
CA THR A 117 -7.87 -14.25 -20.57
C THR A 117 -7.54 -12.75 -20.59
N ALA A 118 -8.28 -11.97 -21.41
CA ALA A 118 -8.15 -10.51 -21.43
C ALA A 118 -8.39 -9.88 -20.03
N ASP A 119 -9.39 -10.38 -19.30
CA ASP A 119 -9.69 -9.91 -17.94
C ASP A 119 -8.54 -10.20 -16.96
N GLN A 120 -7.94 -11.37 -17.09
CA GLN A 120 -6.81 -11.75 -16.22
C GLN A 120 -5.58 -10.89 -16.47
N ILE A 121 -5.24 -10.58 -17.74
CA ILE A 121 -4.11 -9.70 -18.02
C ILE A 121 -4.40 -8.26 -17.60
N GLY A 122 -5.63 -7.78 -17.76
CA GLY A 122 -6.06 -6.47 -17.25
C GLY A 122 -5.91 -6.37 -15.74
N MET A 123 -6.44 -7.34 -14.99
CA MET A 123 -6.31 -7.38 -13.53
C MET A 123 -4.85 -7.44 -13.08
N LYS A 124 -4.01 -8.25 -13.73
CA LYS A 124 -2.57 -8.33 -13.42
C LYS A 124 -1.86 -7.02 -13.68
N ALA A 125 -2.14 -6.34 -14.80
CA ALA A 125 -1.60 -5.03 -15.12
C ALA A 125 -2.01 -3.98 -14.07
N GLY A 126 -3.27 -3.99 -13.64
CA GLY A 126 -3.77 -3.16 -12.57
C GLY A 126 -3.06 -3.41 -11.23
N LEU A 127 -2.87 -4.68 -10.85
CA LEU A 127 -2.16 -5.05 -9.61
C LEU A 127 -0.68 -4.65 -9.65
N VAL A 128 0.01 -4.83 -10.77
CA VAL A 128 1.40 -4.36 -10.96
C VAL A 128 1.47 -2.84 -10.81
N THR A 129 0.54 -2.12 -11.41
CA THR A 129 0.44 -0.66 -11.27
C THR A 129 0.16 -0.26 -9.82
N ALA A 130 -0.71 -0.98 -9.12
CA ALA A 130 -1.00 -0.76 -7.72
C ALA A 130 0.22 -0.95 -6.80
N CYS A 131 1.23 -1.73 -7.20
CA CYS A 131 2.49 -1.88 -6.45
C CYS A 131 3.25 -0.56 -6.28
N ILE A 132 3.01 0.45 -7.13
CA ILE A 132 3.64 1.77 -7.03
C ILE A 132 3.28 2.44 -5.69
N PHE A 133 2.05 2.31 -5.20
CA PHE A 133 1.60 2.97 -3.97
C PHE A 133 2.32 2.45 -2.72
N PRO A 134 2.39 1.14 -2.43
CA PRO A 134 3.16 0.64 -1.30
C PRO A 134 4.66 0.87 -1.49
N LEU A 135 5.19 0.89 -2.72
CA LEU A 135 6.58 1.23 -2.98
C LEU A 135 6.89 2.68 -2.56
N LEU A 136 6.03 3.65 -2.92
CA LEU A 136 6.14 5.03 -2.45
C LEU A 136 6.04 5.11 -0.92
N ALA A 137 5.13 4.35 -0.32
CA ALA A 137 4.99 4.28 1.14
C ALA A 137 6.27 3.75 1.81
N ILE A 138 6.93 2.74 1.25
CA ILE A 138 8.23 2.22 1.74
C ILE A 138 9.28 3.31 1.73
N VAL A 139 9.39 4.08 0.65
CA VAL A 139 10.35 5.19 0.53
C VAL A 139 10.07 6.25 1.60
N VAL A 140 8.83 6.70 1.71
CA VAL A 140 8.43 7.75 2.68
C VAL A 140 8.67 7.30 4.11
N PHE A 141 8.17 6.12 4.49
CA PHE A 141 8.35 5.62 5.86
C PHE A 141 9.80 5.25 6.17
N GLY A 142 10.57 4.80 5.17
CA GLY A 142 12.00 4.59 5.30
C GLY A 142 12.77 5.88 5.61
N ILE A 143 12.44 6.98 4.94
CA ILE A 143 13.01 8.32 5.21
C ILE A 143 12.63 8.79 6.62
N VAL A 144 11.37 8.66 7.00
CA VAL A 144 10.87 9.04 8.32
C VAL A 144 11.60 8.26 9.42
N TRP A 145 11.73 6.96 9.26
CA TRP A 145 12.44 6.10 10.21
C TRP A 145 13.92 6.44 10.34
N LYS A 146 14.61 6.66 9.22
CA LYS A 146 16.03 7.06 9.20
C LYS A 146 16.25 8.42 9.85
N GLY A 147 15.34 9.36 9.62
CA GLY A 147 15.40 10.70 10.21
C GLY A 147 15.31 10.69 11.75
N ARG A 148 14.51 9.80 12.32
CA ARG A 148 14.40 9.63 13.77
C ARG A 148 15.69 9.14 14.42
N ASN A 149 16.42 8.26 13.75
CA ASN A 149 17.67 7.70 14.27
C ASN A 149 18.84 8.69 14.23
N ARG A 150 18.64 9.86 13.59
CA ARG A 150 19.67 10.90 13.47
C ARG A 150 19.49 12.08 14.43
N SER A 151 18.32 12.23 15.05
CA SER A 151 18.14 13.21 16.15
C SER A 151 18.66 12.62 17.44
N PRO A 152 19.74 13.17 18.05
CA PRO A 152 20.11 12.83 19.42
C PRO A 152 18.93 13.19 20.32
N ARG A 153 18.61 12.32 21.29
CA ARG A 153 17.73 12.69 22.39
C ARG A 153 18.43 13.82 23.13
N GLU A 154 18.00 15.04 22.94
CA GLU A 154 18.30 16.09 23.89
C GLU A 154 17.59 15.71 25.20
N SER A 155 18.41 15.35 26.14
CA SER A 155 18.08 15.03 27.52
C SER A 155 17.64 16.27 28.30
#